data_bb51c02074248cb8a652e474145e02d9
#
_entry.id   bb51c02074248cb8a652e474145e02d9
#
_cell.length_a   1.000
_cell.length_b   1.000
_cell.length_c   1.000
_cell.angle_alpha   90.00
_cell.angle_beta   90.00
_cell.angle_gamma   90.00
#
_symmetry.space_group_name_H-M   'P 1'
#
loop_
_entity.id
_entity.type
_entity.pdbx_description
1 polymer ?
#
loop_
_entity_poly.entity_id
_entity_poly.type
_entity_poly.pdbx_seq_one_letter_code
_entity_poly.pdbx_strand_id
1 'polypeptide(L)'
;MKQYKVGVVGATGMVGQRFITLLENHPWFKLTALAASARSAGKTYEDAVGSRWLMKTPMPEAVKKMVVLDASKVEEVAAQVDFVFCAVNMKKDEIKALEEAYAKAECPVVSNNSAHRMTPDVPMVVPEINADHLEIIPAQRKRLGTKRGFIAVKSNCSLQSYVPALHPLMKDYGVTKCLVCTYQAISGAGKTFETFPDILDNVIPYIGCLLYTSPSPRD
;
A
#
# COMPACT_ATOMS: atom_id res chain seq x y z
N MET A 1 -1.61 -3.62 -26.31
CA MET A 1 -0.74 -2.94 -25.34
C MET A 1 -0.09 -3.98 -24.45
N LYS A 2 1.21 -3.84 -24.09
CA LYS A 2 1.87 -4.78 -23.17
C LYS A 2 1.24 -4.61 -21.79
N GLN A 3 0.77 -5.71 -21.19
CA GLN A 3 0.30 -5.71 -19.81
C GLN A 3 1.41 -6.24 -18.88
N TYR A 4 1.59 -5.59 -17.73
CA TYR A 4 2.47 -6.05 -16.67
C TYR A 4 1.73 -7.01 -15.75
N LYS A 5 2.39 -8.11 -15.40
CA LYS A 5 1.90 -9.05 -14.39
C LYS A 5 2.11 -8.46 -13.01
N VAL A 6 1.07 -8.37 -12.21
CA VAL A 6 1.16 -7.78 -10.87
C VAL A 6 0.66 -8.73 -9.80
N GLY A 7 1.30 -8.65 -8.63
CA GLY A 7 0.88 -9.35 -7.43
C GLY A 7 0.32 -8.39 -6.39
N VAL A 8 -0.55 -8.91 -5.53
CA VAL A 8 -1.01 -8.19 -4.33
C VAL A 8 -0.56 -8.96 -3.10
N VAL A 9 0.34 -8.37 -2.33
CA VAL A 9 0.84 -8.88 -1.05
C VAL A 9 0.06 -8.25 0.08
N GLY A 10 -0.61 -9.06 0.90
CA GLY A 10 -1.66 -8.63 1.83
C GLY A 10 -3.06 -8.68 1.22
N ALA A 11 -3.27 -9.56 0.24
CA ALA A 11 -4.47 -9.65 -0.59
C ALA A 11 -5.79 -9.86 0.18
N THR A 12 -5.76 -10.50 1.35
CA THR A 12 -6.97 -10.78 2.15
C THR A 12 -7.41 -9.64 3.05
N GLY A 13 -6.55 -8.62 3.22
CA GLY A 13 -6.87 -7.41 3.98
C GLY A 13 -7.73 -6.42 3.18
N MET A 14 -8.37 -5.46 3.86
CA MET A 14 -9.26 -4.46 3.23
C MET A 14 -8.59 -3.72 2.07
N VAL A 15 -7.36 -3.26 2.25
CA VAL A 15 -6.60 -2.54 1.21
C VAL A 15 -6.25 -3.48 0.04
N GLY A 16 -5.85 -4.72 0.34
CA GLY A 16 -5.61 -5.74 -0.68
C GLY A 16 -6.85 -6.03 -1.52
N GLN A 17 -8.01 -6.17 -0.88
CA GLN A 17 -9.31 -6.32 -1.58
C GLN A 17 -9.61 -5.11 -2.46
N ARG A 18 -9.28 -3.89 -2.01
CA ARG A 18 -9.44 -2.69 -2.82
C ARG A 18 -8.52 -2.68 -4.04
N PHE A 19 -7.26 -3.10 -3.90
CA PHE A 19 -6.37 -3.29 -5.05
C PHE A 19 -6.97 -4.27 -6.06
N ILE A 20 -7.49 -5.39 -5.60
CA ILE A 20 -8.08 -6.43 -6.47
C ILE A 20 -9.25 -5.86 -7.28
N THR A 21 -10.15 -5.08 -6.65
CA THR A 21 -11.27 -4.46 -7.38
C THR A 21 -10.81 -3.40 -8.38
N LEU A 22 -9.72 -2.65 -8.08
CA LEU A 22 -9.18 -1.64 -8.98
C LEU A 22 -8.37 -2.24 -10.14
N LEU A 23 -7.83 -3.45 -9.95
CA LEU A 23 -7.09 -4.17 -10.99
C LEU A 23 -7.98 -4.99 -11.92
N GLU A 24 -9.26 -5.13 -11.60
CA GLU A 24 -10.21 -5.78 -12.49
C GLU A 24 -10.30 -5.01 -13.81
N ASN A 25 -10.06 -5.71 -14.93
CA ASN A 25 -10.06 -5.12 -16.28
C ASN A 25 -9.10 -3.93 -16.45
N HIS A 26 -8.05 -3.83 -15.64
CA HIS A 26 -7.10 -2.73 -15.73
C HIS A 26 -6.33 -2.79 -17.07
N PRO A 27 -6.21 -1.67 -17.82
CA PRO A 27 -5.64 -1.68 -19.17
C PRO A 27 -4.16 -2.06 -19.23
N TRP A 28 -3.40 -1.79 -18.17
CA TRP A 28 -1.93 -2.00 -18.13
C TRP A 28 -1.49 -3.11 -17.18
N PHE A 29 -2.32 -3.49 -16.21
CA PHE A 29 -1.93 -4.45 -15.18
C PHE A 29 -2.83 -5.68 -15.23
N LYS A 30 -2.21 -6.85 -15.23
CA LYS A 30 -2.88 -8.14 -15.09
C LYS A 30 -2.54 -8.74 -13.74
N LEU A 31 -3.54 -8.93 -12.88
CA LEU A 31 -3.36 -9.58 -11.59
C LEU A 31 -3.06 -11.07 -11.81
N THR A 32 -1.89 -11.51 -11.35
CA THR A 32 -1.42 -12.90 -11.55
C THR A 32 -1.05 -13.62 -10.25
N ALA A 33 -0.84 -12.90 -9.15
CA ALA A 33 -0.52 -13.49 -7.87
C ALA A 33 -1.25 -12.78 -6.72
N LEU A 34 -1.77 -13.57 -5.80
CA LEU A 34 -2.35 -13.12 -4.55
C LEU A 34 -1.56 -13.74 -3.41
N ALA A 35 -0.99 -12.93 -2.53
CA ALA A 35 -0.20 -13.42 -1.40
C ALA A 35 -0.75 -12.86 -0.08
N ALA A 36 -0.74 -13.68 0.95
CA ALA A 36 -1.20 -13.32 2.29
C ALA A 36 -0.41 -14.10 3.36
N SER A 37 -0.86 -14.05 4.60
CA SER A 37 -0.23 -14.82 5.67
C SER A 37 -0.32 -16.33 5.43
N ALA A 38 0.58 -17.10 6.04
CA ALA A 38 0.61 -18.56 5.98
C ALA A 38 -0.75 -19.22 6.31
N ARG A 39 -1.59 -18.60 7.14
CA ARG A 39 -2.96 -19.11 7.44
C ARG A 39 -3.89 -19.13 6.23
N SER A 40 -3.66 -18.25 5.27
CA SER A 40 -4.46 -18.13 4.04
C SER A 40 -3.82 -18.86 2.86
N ALA A 41 -2.53 -19.13 2.94
CA ALA A 41 -1.77 -19.79 1.87
C ALA A 41 -2.32 -21.19 1.56
N GLY A 42 -2.31 -21.56 0.28
CA GLY A 42 -2.82 -22.83 -0.22
C GLY A 42 -4.33 -22.92 -0.41
N LYS A 43 -5.09 -21.94 0.08
CA LYS A 43 -6.55 -21.86 -0.11
C LYS A 43 -6.89 -21.10 -1.39
N THR A 44 -8.09 -21.34 -1.93
CA THR A 44 -8.63 -20.43 -2.94
C THR A 44 -8.84 -19.05 -2.32
N TYR A 45 -8.80 -18.00 -3.13
CA TYR A 45 -8.97 -16.65 -2.60
C TYR A 45 -10.36 -16.46 -1.95
N GLU A 46 -11.39 -17.04 -2.56
CA GLU A 46 -12.75 -17.05 -2.01
C GLU A 46 -12.81 -17.70 -0.63
N ASP A 47 -12.19 -18.86 -0.45
CA ASP A 47 -12.12 -19.55 0.85
C ASP A 47 -11.26 -18.79 1.87
N ALA A 48 -10.14 -18.22 1.41
CA ALA A 48 -9.22 -17.47 2.26
C ALA A 48 -9.85 -16.19 2.82
N VAL A 49 -10.70 -15.53 2.05
CA VAL A 49 -11.43 -14.32 2.46
C VAL A 49 -12.73 -14.68 3.18
N GLY A 50 -13.52 -15.59 2.62
CA GLY A 50 -14.82 -16.00 3.18
C GLY A 50 -15.76 -14.81 3.40
N SER A 51 -16.38 -14.74 4.57
CA SER A 51 -17.27 -13.65 4.97
C SER A 51 -16.58 -12.29 5.18
N ARG A 52 -15.26 -12.23 5.10
CA ARG A 52 -14.46 -11.01 5.29
C ARG A 52 -14.28 -10.18 4.01
N TRP A 53 -15.07 -10.43 2.97
CA TRP A 53 -15.12 -9.54 1.81
C TRP A 53 -15.83 -8.25 2.19
N LEU A 54 -15.09 -7.12 2.18
CA LEU A 54 -15.55 -5.83 2.71
C LEU A 54 -15.90 -4.82 1.61
N MET A 55 -15.70 -5.20 0.34
CA MET A 55 -16.00 -4.29 -0.76
C MET A 55 -17.50 -4.29 -1.09
N LYS A 56 -18.03 -3.13 -1.50
CA LYS A 56 -19.42 -3.01 -1.95
C LYS A 56 -19.69 -3.77 -3.26
N THR A 57 -18.66 -3.86 -4.12
CA THR A 57 -18.73 -4.64 -5.37
C THR A 57 -18.49 -6.11 -5.08
N PRO A 58 -19.11 -7.02 -5.81
CA PRO A 58 -18.83 -8.46 -5.71
C PRO A 58 -17.33 -8.75 -5.91
N MET A 59 -16.87 -9.86 -5.35
CA MET A 59 -15.53 -10.37 -5.62
C MET A 59 -15.41 -10.72 -7.11
N PRO A 60 -14.38 -10.20 -7.82
CA PRO A 60 -14.19 -10.52 -9.23
C PRO A 60 -14.07 -12.02 -9.48
N GLU A 61 -14.79 -12.55 -10.47
CA GLU A 61 -14.79 -13.99 -10.78
C GLU A 61 -13.37 -14.54 -11.07
N ALA A 62 -12.56 -13.73 -11.76
CA ALA A 62 -11.21 -14.11 -12.14
C ALA A 62 -10.29 -14.44 -10.95
N VAL A 63 -10.56 -13.90 -9.76
CA VAL A 63 -9.71 -14.09 -8.58
C VAL A 63 -10.23 -15.15 -7.61
N LYS A 64 -11.51 -15.50 -7.65
CA LYS A 64 -12.14 -16.40 -6.69
C LYS A 64 -11.37 -17.71 -6.51
N LYS A 65 -10.99 -18.33 -7.63
CA LYS A 65 -10.30 -19.63 -7.66
C LYS A 65 -8.78 -19.52 -7.66
N MET A 66 -8.21 -18.31 -7.63
CA MET A 66 -6.77 -18.15 -7.50
C MET A 66 -6.29 -18.68 -6.15
N VAL A 67 -5.22 -19.47 -6.17
CA VAL A 67 -4.61 -19.98 -4.94
C VAL A 67 -3.81 -18.85 -4.29
N VAL A 68 -4.06 -18.61 -3.01
CA VAL A 68 -3.31 -17.63 -2.24
C VAL A 68 -1.93 -18.19 -1.89
N LEU A 69 -0.89 -17.43 -2.20
CA LEU A 69 0.50 -17.77 -1.89
C LEU A 69 0.85 -17.28 -0.47
N ASP A 70 1.89 -17.87 0.11
CA ASP A 70 2.47 -17.35 1.34
C ASP A 70 3.33 -16.12 1.02
N ALA A 71 3.00 -14.98 1.62
CA ALA A 71 3.71 -13.72 1.41
C ALA A 71 5.19 -13.78 1.84
N SER A 72 5.55 -14.68 2.76
CA SER A 72 6.94 -14.89 3.20
C SER A 72 7.78 -15.70 2.22
N LYS A 73 7.14 -16.44 1.29
CA LYS A 73 7.80 -17.18 0.22
C LYS A 73 8.05 -16.26 -0.99
N VAL A 74 8.93 -15.31 -0.78
CA VAL A 74 9.21 -14.20 -1.69
C VAL A 74 9.50 -14.65 -3.11
N GLU A 75 10.36 -15.67 -3.28
CA GLU A 75 10.78 -16.19 -4.60
C GLU A 75 9.59 -16.78 -5.38
N GLU A 76 8.68 -17.50 -4.68
CA GLU A 76 7.49 -18.10 -5.31
C GLU A 76 6.54 -17.03 -5.86
N VAL A 77 6.40 -15.91 -5.15
CA VAL A 77 5.57 -14.78 -5.57
C VAL A 77 6.27 -14.00 -6.68
N ALA A 78 7.55 -13.66 -6.49
CA ALA A 78 8.34 -12.86 -7.43
C ALA A 78 8.45 -13.51 -8.81
N ALA A 79 8.50 -14.84 -8.88
CA ALA A 79 8.55 -15.59 -10.14
C ALA A 79 7.29 -15.44 -11.01
N GLN A 80 6.16 -15.02 -10.43
CA GLN A 80 4.87 -14.92 -11.12
C GLN A 80 4.50 -13.51 -11.57
N VAL A 81 5.29 -12.49 -11.18
CA VAL A 81 4.92 -11.09 -11.34
C VAL A 81 6.04 -10.24 -11.91
N ASP A 82 5.69 -9.11 -12.47
CA ASP A 82 6.65 -8.07 -12.82
C ASP A 82 6.94 -7.15 -11.63
N PHE A 83 5.96 -6.92 -10.75
CA PHE A 83 6.10 -6.20 -9.50
C PHE A 83 4.92 -6.52 -8.56
N VAL A 84 4.99 -6.06 -7.32
CA VAL A 84 3.92 -6.25 -6.33
C VAL A 84 3.40 -4.94 -5.77
N PHE A 85 2.09 -4.89 -5.50
CA PHE A 85 1.48 -3.96 -4.57
C PHE A 85 1.51 -4.57 -3.17
N CYS A 86 2.08 -3.86 -2.18
CA CYS A 86 2.19 -4.35 -0.82
C CYS A 86 1.26 -3.58 0.12
N ALA A 87 0.39 -4.31 0.83
CA ALA A 87 -0.58 -3.79 1.78
C ALA A 87 -0.75 -4.74 2.98
N VAL A 88 0.36 -5.20 3.54
CA VAL A 88 0.38 -6.10 4.70
C VAL A 88 0.12 -5.33 6.00
N ASN A 89 -0.42 -6.02 7.00
CA ASN A 89 -0.60 -5.49 8.35
C ASN A 89 0.27 -6.29 9.33
N MET A 90 1.45 -5.78 9.59
CA MET A 90 2.48 -6.38 10.45
C MET A 90 3.22 -5.28 11.21
N LYS A 91 4.15 -5.62 12.09
CA LYS A 91 5.05 -4.65 12.71
C LYS A 91 5.92 -3.95 11.66
N LYS A 92 6.26 -2.69 11.88
CA LYS A 92 7.02 -1.89 10.89
C LYS A 92 8.33 -2.55 10.45
N ASP A 93 9.06 -3.15 11.38
CA ASP A 93 10.34 -3.79 11.05
C ASP A 93 10.16 -5.07 10.23
N GLU A 94 9.08 -5.83 10.50
CA GLU A 94 8.71 -7.01 9.70
C GLU A 94 8.29 -6.61 8.28
N ILE A 95 7.55 -5.49 8.14
CA ILE A 95 7.18 -4.94 6.83
C ILE A 95 8.43 -4.51 6.06
N LYS A 96 9.36 -3.80 6.71
CA LYS A 96 10.64 -3.40 6.09
C LYS A 96 11.41 -4.60 5.58
N ALA A 97 11.58 -5.62 6.42
CA ALA A 97 12.29 -6.83 6.06
C ALA A 97 11.63 -7.55 4.88
N LEU A 98 10.30 -7.65 4.87
CA LEU A 98 9.55 -8.30 3.80
C LEU A 98 9.69 -7.53 2.47
N GLU A 99 9.48 -6.21 2.50
CA GLU A 99 9.56 -5.37 1.30
C GLU A 99 10.99 -5.35 0.72
N GLU A 100 12.01 -5.30 1.58
CA GLU A 100 13.40 -5.44 1.13
C GLU A 100 13.72 -6.82 0.57
N ALA A 101 13.13 -7.90 1.12
CA ALA A 101 13.31 -9.24 0.56
C ALA A 101 12.74 -9.34 -0.86
N TYR A 102 11.52 -8.78 -1.10
CA TYR A 102 10.97 -8.70 -2.46
C TYR A 102 11.87 -7.89 -3.40
N ALA A 103 12.34 -6.72 -2.96
CA ALA A 103 13.24 -5.91 -3.78
C ALA A 103 14.55 -6.65 -4.09
N LYS A 104 15.15 -7.37 -3.12
CA LYS A 104 16.35 -8.20 -3.31
C LYS A 104 16.12 -9.39 -4.23
N ALA A 105 14.90 -9.92 -4.27
CA ALA A 105 14.47 -10.92 -5.26
C ALA A 105 14.17 -10.30 -6.64
N GLU A 106 14.64 -9.10 -6.91
CA GLU A 106 14.48 -8.36 -8.17
C GLU A 106 13.00 -8.05 -8.52
N CYS A 107 12.12 -8.10 -7.52
CA CYS A 107 10.71 -7.77 -7.64
C CYS A 107 10.44 -6.38 -7.06
N PRO A 108 10.15 -5.37 -7.91
CA PRO A 108 9.79 -4.04 -7.43
C PRO A 108 8.56 -4.07 -6.52
N VAL A 109 8.56 -3.22 -5.49
CA VAL A 109 7.48 -3.11 -4.53
C VAL A 109 6.88 -1.71 -4.58
N VAL A 110 5.59 -1.62 -4.86
CA VAL A 110 4.79 -0.40 -4.69
C VAL A 110 3.99 -0.54 -3.41
N SER A 111 4.46 0.14 -2.36
CA SER A 111 3.94 -0.09 -1.01
C SER A 111 2.88 0.93 -0.59
N ASN A 112 1.79 0.42 -0.03
CA ASN A 112 0.80 1.21 0.70
C ASN A 112 1.19 1.45 2.17
N ASN A 113 2.20 0.73 2.67
CA ASN A 113 2.60 0.74 4.06
C ASN A 113 3.41 2.00 4.43
N SER A 114 3.43 2.31 5.71
CA SER A 114 4.18 3.46 6.23
C SER A 114 5.62 3.12 6.63
N ALA A 115 6.01 1.85 6.58
CA ALA A 115 7.27 1.37 7.16
C ALA A 115 8.51 2.06 6.58
N HIS A 116 8.55 2.24 5.27
CA HIS A 116 9.69 2.85 4.57
C HIS A 116 9.55 4.35 4.28
N ARG A 117 8.48 5.03 4.73
CA ARG A 117 8.28 6.47 4.43
C ARG A 117 9.42 7.38 4.89
N MET A 118 10.13 6.99 5.95
CA MET A 118 11.28 7.75 6.49
C MET A 118 12.63 7.11 6.12
N THR A 119 12.67 6.15 5.21
CA THR A 119 13.92 5.57 4.73
C THR A 119 14.49 6.49 3.64
N PRO A 120 15.71 7.04 3.80
CA PRO A 120 16.19 8.15 2.98
C PRO A 120 16.24 7.90 1.47
N ASP A 121 16.45 6.64 1.04
CA ASP A 121 16.56 6.26 -0.36
C ASP A 121 15.30 5.57 -0.91
N VAL A 122 14.21 5.61 -0.15
CA VAL A 122 12.90 5.10 -0.60
C VAL A 122 12.01 6.28 -0.99
N PRO A 123 11.67 6.42 -2.29
CA PRO A 123 10.82 7.52 -2.73
C PRO A 123 9.40 7.38 -2.18
N MET A 124 8.91 8.44 -1.53
CA MET A 124 7.50 8.60 -1.16
C MET A 124 6.84 9.50 -2.19
N VAL A 125 5.89 8.94 -2.96
CA VAL A 125 5.41 9.57 -4.20
C VAL A 125 3.92 9.89 -4.14
N VAL A 126 3.60 11.11 -4.58
CA VAL A 126 2.31 11.54 -5.13
C VAL A 126 2.58 11.85 -6.60
N PRO A 127 2.24 10.96 -7.55
CA PRO A 127 2.75 11.00 -8.93
C PRO A 127 2.54 12.33 -9.66
N GLU A 128 1.43 13.02 -9.36
CA GLU A 128 1.07 14.31 -9.97
C GLU A 128 1.94 15.48 -9.46
N ILE A 129 2.70 15.26 -8.38
CA ILE A 129 3.41 16.35 -7.67
C ILE A 129 4.92 16.16 -7.70
N ASN A 130 5.39 14.96 -7.36
CA ASN A 130 6.79 14.69 -7.10
C ASN A 130 7.26 13.36 -7.71
N ALA A 131 6.88 13.11 -8.96
CA ALA A 131 7.33 11.92 -9.69
C ALA A 131 8.88 11.87 -9.85
N ASP A 132 9.53 13.01 -9.80
CA ASP A 132 10.99 13.17 -9.81
C ASP A 132 11.69 12.53 -8.60
N HIS A 133 10.98 12.33 -7.47
CA HIS A 133 11.50 11.56 -6.33
C HIS A 133 11.88 10.12 -6.70
N LEU A 134 11.35 9.58 -7.79
CA LEU A 134 11.76 8.26 -8.31
C LEU A 134 13.22 8.22 -8.77
N GLU A 135 13.85 9.35 -9.03
CA GLU A 135 15.26 9.45 -9.40
C GLU A 135 16.23 8.99 -8.31
N ILE A 136 15.76 8.83 -7.05
CA ILE A 136 16.54 8.25 -5.95
C ILE A 136 16.72 6.71 -6.08
N ILE A 137 15.90 6.04 -6.90
CA ILE A 137 15.91 4.57 -7.01
C ILE A 137 17.29 3.97 -7.33
N PRO A 138 18.14 4.57 -8.18
CA PRO A 138 19.51 4.08 -8.40
C PRO A 138 20.35 4.00 -7.11
N ALA A 139 20.22 4.97 -6.19
CA ALA A 139 20.89 4.94 -4.90
C ALA A 139 20.37 3.80 -4.02
N GLN A 140 19.05 3.61 -3.99
CA GLN A 140 18.43 2.50 -3.27
C GLN A 140 18.88 1.15 -3.82
N ARG A 141 18.91 0.97 -5.14
CA ARG A 141 19.41 -0.27 -5.77
C ARG A 141 20.86 -0.56 -5.40
N LYS A 142 21.70 0.47 -5.35
CA LYS A 142 23.09 0.32 -4.91
C LYS A 142 23.18 -0.19 -3.46
N ARG A 143 22.35 0.35 -2.56
CA ARG A 143 22.30 -0.11 -1.16
C ARG A 143 21.78 -1.54 -1.05
N LEU A 144 20.74 -1.89 -1.79
CA LEU A 144 20.11 -3.22 -1.75
C LEU A 144 20.87 -4.28 -2.53
N GLY A 145 21.80 -3.88 -3.42
CA GLY A 145 22.52 -4.79 -4.32
C GLY A 145 21.65 -5.32 -5.47
N THR A 146 20.64 -4.57 -5.91
CA THR A 146 19.67 -4.98 -6.93
C THR A 146 19.89 -4.30 -8.27
N LYS A 147 19.44 -4.94 -9.35
CA LYS A 147 19.47 -4.35 -10.71
C LYS A 147 18.09 -3.80 -11.10
N ARG A 148 17.04 -4.51 -10.77
CA ARG A 148 15.66 -4.18 -11.11
C ARG A 148 14.83 -3.85 -9.88
N GLY A 149 15.02 -4.59 -8.79
CA GLY A 149 14.25 -4.44 -7.56
C GLY A 149 14.40 -3.06 -6.94
N PHE A 150 13.32 -2.56 -6.38
CA PHE A 150 13.24 -1.32 -5.61
C PHE A 150 11.96 -1.28 -4.79
N ILE A 151 11.87 -0.35 -3.85
CA ILE A 151 10.69 -0.03 -3.07
C ILE A 151 10.31 1.42 -3.36
N ALA A 152 9.05 1.67 -3.68
CA ALA A 152 8.45 2.99 -3.70
C ALA A 152 7.20 2.98 -2.82
N VAL A 153 6.99 4.03 -2.04
CA VAL A 153 5.87 4.09 -1.10
C VAL A 153 4.93 5.23 -1.43
N LYS A 154 3.63 5.01 -1.19
CA LYS A 154 2.68 6.11 -1.26
C LYS A 154 2.73 6.95 0.03
N SER A 155 2.39 8.22 -0.09
CA SER A 155 2.22 9.12 1.04
C SER A 155 1.06 8.70 1.96
N ASN A 156 0.87 9.41 3.06
CA ASN A 156 -0.30 9.23 3.92
C ASN A 156 -1.60 9.47 3.14
N CYS A 157 -2.66 8.70 3.47
CA CYS A 157 -3.95 8.81 2.79
C CYS A 157 -4.60 10.20 2.91
N SER A 158 -4.43 10.89 4.05
CA SER A 158 -4.95 12.23 4.26
C SER A 158 -4.27 13.25 3.34
N LEU A 159 -2.95 13.16 3.14
CA LEU A 159 -2.21 14.04 2.24
C LEU A 159 -2.76 13.97 0.80
N GLN A 160 -3.08 12.79 0.33
CA GLN A 160 -3.58 12.58 -1.03
C GLN A 160 -4.94 13.19 -1.30
N SER A 161 -5.68 13.59 -0.26
CA SER A 161 -6.98 14.25 -0.42
C SER A 161 -6.87 15.74 -0.70
N TYR A 162 -5.87 16.43 -0.16
CA TYR A 162 -5.78 17.89 -0.27
C TYR A 162 -4.50 18.41 -0.96
N VAL A 163 -3.38 17.70 -0.88
CA VAL A 163 -2.11 18.16 -1.46
C VAL A 163 -2.17 18.30 -2.98
N PRO A 164 -2.82 17.41 -3.77
CA PRO A 164 -3.00 17.61 -5.19
C PRO A 164 -3.79 18.87 -5.55
N ALA A 165 -4.75 19.28 -4.71
CA ALA A 165 -5.49 20.51 -4.90
C ALA A 165 -4.68 21.77 -4.53
N LEU A 166 -3.85 21.67 -3.48
CA LEU A 166 -3.00 22.79 -3.04
C LEU A 166 -1.79 23.02 -3.95
N HIS A 167 -1.29 21.98 -4.61
CA HIS A 167 -0.08 22.07 -5.39
C HIS A 167 -0.13 23.13 -6.53
N PRO A 168 -1.16 23.18 -7.40
CA PRO A 168 -1.28 24.23 -8.39
C PRO A 168 -1.41 25.63 -7.76
N LEU A 169 -2.16 25.75 -6.66
CA LEU A 169 -2.27 27.03 -5.96
C LEU A 169 -0.93 27.50 -5.37
N MET A 170 -0.13 26.56 -4.87
CA MET A 170 1.21 26.87 -4.40
C MET A 170 2.11 27.37 -5.52
N LYS A 171 2.00 26.76 -6.71
CA LYS A 171 2.81 27.16 -7.89
C LYS A 171 2.46 28.57 -8.40
N ASP A 172 1.17 28.88 -8.45
CA ASP A 172 0.68 30.11 -9.09
C ASP A 172 0.62 31.30 -8.12
N TYR A 173 0.32 31.06 -6.86
CA TYR A 173 0.06 32.11 -5.87
C TYR A 173 0.95 32.06 -4.63
N GLY A 174 1.63 30.96 -4.40
CA GLY A 174 2.35 30.69 -3.15
C GLY A 174 1.40 30.34 -2.01
N VAL A 175 1.78 29.38 -1.18
CA VAL A 175 1.06 28.98 0.04
C VAL A 175 2.01 29.15 1.22
N THR A 176 1.75 30.11 2.07
CA THR A 176 2.60 30.41 3.24
C THR A 176 2.20 29.62 4.49
N LYS A 177 0.93 29.30 4.62
CA LYS A 177 0.40 28.52 5.76
C LYS A 177 -0.75 27.63 5.30
N CYS A 178 -0.84 26.44 5.88
CA CYS A 178 -1.95 25.52 5.67
C CYS A 178 -2.41 24.98 7.03
N LEU A 179 -3.67 25.26 7.40
CA LEU A 179 -4.30 24.68 8.59
C LEU A 179 -5.15 23.49 8.14
N VAL A 180 -4.82 22.31 8.63
CA VAL A 180 -5.51 21.07 8.25
C VAL A 180 -6.13 20.42 9.48
N CYS A 181 -7.42 20.12 9.39
CA CYS A 181 -8.13 19.31 10.35
C CYS A 181 -8.67 18.06 9.63
N THR A 182 -8.36 16.87 10.13
CA THR A 182 -8.76 15.63 9.50
C THR A 182 -9.67 14.81 10.39
N TYR A 183 -10.74 14.29 9.79
CA TYR A 183 -11.63 13.29 10.39
C TYR A 183 -11.50 12.01 9.60
N GLN A 184 -10.92 10.98 10.21
CA GLN A 184 -10.70 9.69 9.55
C GLN A 184 -11.69 8.63 10.01
N ALA A 185 -12.29 7.91 9.07
CA ALA A 185 -13.05 6.71 9.37
C ALA A 185 -12.13 5.60 9.88
N ILE A 186 -12.62 4.80 10.81
CA ILE A 186 -11.88 3.66 11.40
C ILE A 186 -11.45 2.62 10.38
N SER A 187 -12.14 2.54 9.24
CA SER A 187 -11.77 1.68 8.12
C SER A 187 -10.37 1.98 7.58
N GLY A 188 -9.91 3.24 7.64
CA GLY A 188 -8.55 3.61 7.29
C GLY A 188 -7.48 2.98 8.19
N ALA A 189 -7.84 2.60 9.43
CA ALA A 189 -7.00 1.84 10.33
C ALA A 189 -7.23 0.32 10.25
N GLY A 190 -8.05 -0.15 9.30
CA GLY A 190 -8.43 -1.55 9.18
C GLY A 190 -9.32 -2.07 10.31
N LYS A 191 -10.02 -1.16 11.00
CA LYS A 191 -10.91 -1.48 12.14
C LYS A 191 -12.37 -1.43 11.72
N THR A 192 -13.21 -2.17 12.44
CA THR A 192 -14.68 -2.17 12.33
C THR A 192 -15.30 -1.76 13.67
N PHE A 193 -16.58 -1.49 13.71
CA PHE A 193 -17.29 -1.21 14.97
C PHE A 193 -17.21 -2.37 15.97
N GLU A 194 -17.16 -3.60 15.49
CA GLU A 194 -17.00 -4.78 16.33
C GLU A 194 -15.61 -4.84 16.99
N THR A 195 -14.56 -4.49 16.24
CA THR A 195 -13.17 -4.52 16.71
C THR A 195 -12.75 -3.26 17.45
N PHE A 196 -13.54 -2.19 17.37
CA PHE A 196 -13.27 -0.91 17.99
C PHE A 196 -14.57 -0.20 18.39
N PRO A 197 -15.31 -0.74 19.36
CA PRO A 197 -16.63 -0.26 19.76
C PRO A 197 -16.61 1.15 20.36
N ASP A 198 -15.49 1.57 20.99
CA ASP A 198 -15.34 2.89 21.61
C ASP A 198 -15.51 4.08 20.64
N ILE A 199 -15.51 3.81 19.33
CA ILE A 199 -15.74 4.83 18.31
C ILE A 199 -17.22 5.11 18.03
N LEU A 200 -18.14 4.27 18.52
CA LEU A 200 -19.57 4.50 18.34
C LEU A 200 -19.99 5.82 19.02
N ASP A 201 -20.60 6.69 18.23
CA ASP A 201 -21.03 8.03 18.66
C ASP A 201 -19.93 8.87 19.33
N ASN A 202 -18.66 8.59 18.97
CA ASN A 202 -17.50 9.19 19.61
C ASN A 202 -16.44 9.64 18.59
N VAL A 203 -15.56 10.54 19.04
CA VAL A 203 -14.36 10.98 18.31
C VAL A 203 -13.14 10.69 19.18
N ILE A 204 -12.25 9.84 18.69
CA ILE A 204 -11.00 9.52 19.37
C ILE A 204 -9.90 10.41 18.81
N PRO A 205 -9.34 11.33 19.59
CA PRO A 205 -8.29 12.22 19.15
C PRO A 205 -6.99 11.44 18.94
N TYR A 206 -6.09 12.03 18.17
CA TYR A 206 -4.74 11.54 17.86
C TYR A 206 -4.67 10.26 17.03
N ILE A 207 -4.45 10.45 15.74
CA ILE A 207 -4.11 9.37 14.82
C ILE A 207 -2.57 9.33 14.69
N GLY A 208 -1.94 8.33 15.31
CA GLY A 208 -0.48 8.24 15.41
C GLY A 208 0.27 8.29 14.07
N CYS A 209 -0.32 7.79 12.97
CA CYS A 209 0.31 7.87 11.66
C CYS A 209 0.30 9.28 11.05
N LEU A 210 -0.59 10.16 11.49
CA LEU A 210 -0.64 11.57 11.05
C LEU A 210 0.38 12.42 11.81
N LEU A 211 0.54 12.17 13.09
CA LEU A 211 1.54 12.85 13.93
C LEU A 211 2.97 12.56 13.48
N TYR A 212 3.21 11.42 12.81
CA TYR A 212 4.53 11.03 12.32
C TYR A 212 4.95 11.72 11.01
N THR A 213 3.98 12.26 10.26
CA THR A 213 4.19 12.83 8.92
C THR A 213 3.91 14.32 8.83
N SER A 214 3.33 14.89 9.88
CA SER A 214 3.01 16.32 9.95
C SER A 214 3.33 16.78 11.37
N PRO A 215 4.31 17.69 11.56
CA PRO A 215 4.60 18.24 12.89
C PRO A 215 3.33 18.87 13.46
N SER A 216 3.03 18.51 14.69
CA SER A 216 1.95 19.12 15.47
C SER A 216 2.42 20.45 16.04
N PRO A 217 1.57 21.46 16.19
CA PRO A 217 1.91 22.67 16.92
C PRO A 217 2.30 22.45 18.39
N ARG A 218 2.26 21.19 18.86
CA ARG A 218 2.65 20.77 20.22
C ARG A 218 4.00 20.07 20.28
N ASP A 219 4.63 19.80 19.12
CA ASP A 219 5.99 19.31 18.99
C ASP A 219 6.92 20.53 18.76
#